data_40da8dfd142229554acbbea4988a9658
#
_entry.id   40da8dfd142229554acbbea4988a9658
#
_cell.length_a   1.000
_cell.length_b   1.000
_cell.length_c   1.000
_cell.angle_alpha   90.00
_cell.angle_beta   90.00
_cell.angle_gamma   90.00
#
_symmetry.space_group_name_H-M   'P 1'
#
loop_
_entity.id
_entity.type
_entity.pdbx_description
1 polymer ?
#
loop_
_entity_poly.entity_id
_entity_poly.type
_entity_poly.pdbx_seq_one_letter_code
_entity_poly.pdbx_strand_id
1 'polypeptide(L)'
;MSSVYKTFDPVLEFCPEILTVGITNQRETTLVWDAKTGNCIYNAIVWQDRRTAGQCLKLKEDGFEGVIKNKTGLLLDPYFSSTKISWILDNVNGARKKAENGELRFGTVDTYLLWQLSEGKIFKTDVTNASRTNLYNIKTKSWDEELLEIFNVPSSMLPEVHHSDANF
;
A
#
# COMPACT_ATOMS: atom_id res chain seq x y z
N MET A 1 -13.34 5.34 7.09
CA MET A 1 -13.14 6.67 7.74
C MET A 1 -14.20 6.98 8.80
N SER A 2 -15.50 6.79 8.55
CA SER A 2 -16.55 7.12 9.54
C SER A 2 -16.32 6.51 10.95
N SER A 3 -15.84 5.26 11.03
CA SER A 3 -15.52 4.62 12.33
C SER A 3 -14.30 5.25 13.02
N VAL A 4 -13.32 5.72 12.26
CA VAL A 4 -12.14 6.40 12.80
C VAL A 4 -12.54 7.72 13.45
N TYR A 5 -13.29 8.56 12.75
CA TYR A 5 -13.79 9.83 13.31
C TYR A 5 -14.69 9.62 14.52
N LYS A 6 -15.63 8.67 14.47
CA LYS A 6 -16.49 8.34 15.62
C LYS A 6 -15.73 7.95 16.89
N THR A 7 -14.52 7.43 16.74
CA THR A 7 -13.67 7.05 17.88
C THR A 7 -12.75 8.19 18.30
N PHE A 8 -12.27 8.98 17.32
CA PHE A 8 -11.27 10.00 17.53
C PHE A 8 -11.88 11.30 18.10
N ASP A 9 -13.02 11.74 17.55
CA ASP A 9 -13.66 13.00 17.98
C ASP A 9 -13.98 13.04 19.47
N PRO A 10 -14.58 12.00 20.11
CA PRO A 10 -14.80 12.01 21.55
C PRO A 10 -13.51 12.07 22.39
N VAL A 11 -12.40 11.49 21.86
CA VAL A 11 -11.10 11.56 22.57
C VAL A 11 -10.56 12.98 22.55
N LEU A 12 -10.70 13.70 21.43
CA LEU A 12 -10.29 15.11 21.32
C LEU A 12 -11.11 16.03 22.23
N GLU A 13 -12.41 15.76 22.38
CA GLU A 13 -13.27 16.51 23.31
C GLU A 13 -12.86 16.29 24.76
N PHE A 14 -12.49 15.07 25.11
CA PHE A 14 -12.08 14.72 26.48
C PHE A 14 -10.64 15.14 26.81
N CYS A 15 -9.72 15.07 25.84
CA CYS A 15 -8.30 15.37 25.99
C CYS A 15 -7.83 16.28 24.85
N PRO A 16 -8.00 17.61 24.97
CA PRO A 16 -7.69 18.55 23.89
C PRO A 16 -6.17 18.69 23.62
N GLU A 17 -5.33 18.28 24.54
CA GLU A 17 -3.87 18.37 24.43
C GLU A 17 -3.23 17.01 24.07
N ILE A 18 -3.55 16.47 22.87
CA ILE A 18 -2.91 15.27 22.37
C ILE A 18 -1.53 15.64 21.82
N LEU A 19 -0.47 15.09 22.40
CA LEU A 19 0.92 15.34 21.98
C LEU A 19 1.32 14.52 20.78
N THR A 20 0.78 13.30 20.63
CA THR A 20 1.15 12.38 19.56
C THR A 20 0.05 11.36 19.29
N VAL A 21 -0.01 10.89 18.05
CA VAL A 21 -0.91 9.83 17.61
C VAL A 21 -0.08 8.73 16.95
N GLY A 22 -0.20 7.50 17.44
CA GLY A 22 0.41 6.32 16.82
C GLY A 22 -0.62 5.55 15.99
N ILE A 23 -0.23 5.17 14.75
CA ILE A 23 -1.08 4.34 13.89
C ILE A 23 -0.49 2.93 13.84
N THR A 24 -1.30 1.94 14.17
CA THR A 24 -1.02 0.53 13.90
C THR A 24 -2.13 -0.05 13.05
N ASN A 25 -1.80 -0.98 12.16
CA ASN A 25 -2.76 -1.45 11.17
C ASN A 25 -2.59 -2.93 10.83
N GLN A 26 -3.56 -3.44 10.11
CA GLN A 26 -3.48 -4.72 9.42
C GLN A 26 -2.65 -4.52 8.15
N ARG A 27 -1.37 -4.90 8.19
CA ARG A 27 -0.45 -4.81 7.04
C ARG A 27 -0.99 -5.60 5.85
N GLU A 28 -0.38 -5.43 4.68
CA GLU A 28 -0.68 -6.12 3.41
C GLU A 28 -2.09 -5.87 2.83
N THR A 29 -3.02 -5.36 3.62
CA THR A 29 -4.32 -4.91 3.10
C THR A 29 -4.10 -3.75 2.13
N THR A 30 -4.59 -3.92 0.91
CA THR A 30 -4.26 -3.07 -0.23
C THR A 30 -5.40 -2.14 -0.56
N LEU A 31 -5.11 -0.84 -0.61
CA LEU A 31 -6.03 0.19 -1.06
C LEU A 31 -5.43 0.95 -2.26
N VAL A 32 -6.29 1.26 -3.23
CA VAL A 32 -5.95 2.15 -4.34
C VAL A 32 -7.02 3.23 -4.43
N TRP A 33 -6.61 4.49 -4.47
CA TRP A 33 -7.54 5.62 -4.47
C TRP A 33 -7.14 6.70 -5.46
N ASP A 34 -8.11 7.51 -5.86
CA ASP A 34 -7.93 8.68 -6.70
C ASP A 34 -7.22 9.79 -5.91
N ALA A 35 -6.13 10.31 -6.46
CA ALA A 35 -5.26 11.28 -5.79
C ALA A 35 -5.92 12.65 -5.53
N LYS A 36 -6.99 12.98 -6.26
CA LYS A 36 -7.70 14.26 -6.09
C LYS A 36 -8.82 14.17 -5.09
N THR A 37 -9.55 13.05 -5.12
CA THR A 37 -10.77 12.89 -4.32
C THR A 37 -10.56 12.10 -3.04
N GLY A 38 -9.48 11.32 -2.93
CA GLY A 38 -9.25 10.38 -1.83
C GLY A 38 -10.20 9.18 -1.84
N ASN A 39 -11.07 9.05 -2.85
CA ASN A 39 -12.00 7.94 -2.93
C ASN A 39 -11.30 6.68 -3.45
N CYS A 40 -11.47 5.57 -2.76
CA CYS A 40 -10.98 4.28 -3.23
C CYS A 40 -11.70 3.90 -4.53
N ILE A 41 -10.93 3.46 -5.55
CA ILE A 41 -11.47 3.01 -6.85
C ILE A 41 -11.98 1.59 -6.81
N TYR A 42 -11.65 0.85 -5.76
CA TYR A 42 -12.08 -0.51 -5.47
C TYR A 42 -12.12 -0.74 -3.96
N ASN A 43 -12.86 -1.75 -3.50
CA ASN A 43 -12.85 -2.17 -2.10
C ASN A 43 -11.45 -2.62 -1.68
N ALA A 44 -11.04 -2.32 -0.45
CA ALA A 44 -9.78 -2.79 0.10
C ALA A 44 -9.66 -4.31 -0.01
N ILE A 45 -8.55 -4.80 -0.59
CA ILE A 45 -8.28 -6.23 -0.70
C ILE A 45 -7.45 -6.64 0.51
N VAL A 46 -8.06 -7.44 1.39
CA VAL A 46 -7.45 -7.89 2.64
C VAL A 46 -6.36 -8.94 2.41
N TRP A 47 -5.48 -9.11 3.38
CA TRP A 47 -4.37 -10.08 3.36
C TRP A 47 -4.80 -11.54 3.15
N GLN A 48 -6.00 -11.92 3.60
CA GLN A 48 -6.57 -13.26 3.45
C GLN A 48 -7.07 -13.57 2.04
N ASP A 49 -7.23 -12.55 1.21
CA ASP A 49 -7.80 -12.70 -0.13
C ASP A 49 -6.86 -13.46 -1.06
N ARG A 50 -7.35 -14.52 -1.68
CA ARG A 50 -6.57 -15.43 -2.55
C ARG A 50 -6.82 -15.24 -4.04
N ARG A 51 -7.52 -14.17 -4.46
CA ARG A 51 -7.88 -13.95 -5.88
C ARG A 51 -6.70 -13.89 -6.83
N THR A 52 -5.51 -13.51 -6.36
CA THR A 52 -4.28 -13.40 -7.16
C THR A 52 -3.40 -14.64 -7.11
N ALA A 53 -3.89 -15.78 -6.56
CA ALA A 53 -3.11 -17.01 -6.47
C ALA A 53 -2.63 -17.51 -7.83
N GLY A 54 -3.47 -17.41 -8.87
CA GLY A 54 -3.09 -17.78 -10.25
C GLY A 54 -1.95 -16.91 -10.81
N GLN A 55 -1.95 -15.60 -10.53
CA GLN A 55 -0.86 -14.71 -10.92
C GLN A 55 0.45 -15.08 -10.20
N CYS A 56 0.38 -15.41 -8.91
CA CYS A 56 1.56 -15.87 -8.17
C CYS A 56 2.13 -17.18 -8.75
N LEU A 57 1.27 -18.14 -9.11
CA LEU A 57 1.71 -19.39 -9.75
C LEU A 57 2.43 -19.12 -11.08
N LYS A 58 1.84 -18.30 -11.93
CA LYS A 58 2.46 -17.91 -13.20
C LYS A 58 3.83 -17.27 -13.02
N LEU A 59 3.95 -16.31 -12.12
CA LEU A 59 5.24 -15.64 -11.82
C LEU A 59 6.29 -16.62 -11.26
N LYS A 60 5.88 -17.67 -10.53
CA LYS A 60 6.77 -18.74 -10.10
C LYS A 60 7.25 -19.59 -11.28
N GLU A 61 6.36 -19.99 -12.18
CA GLU A 61 6.66 -20.72 -13.41
C GLU A 61 7.61 -19.92 -14.30
N ASP A 62 7.44 -18.59 -14.36
CA ASP A 62 8.30 -17.66 -15.09
C ASP A 62 9.67 -17.43 -14.39
N GLY A 63 9.90 -18.02 -13.20
CA GLY A 63 11.20 -18.04 -12.51
C GLY A 63 11.46 -16.84 -11.59
N PHE A 64 10.47 -15.99 -11.32
CA PHE A 64 10.67 -14.75 -10.54
C PHE A 64 10.75 -14.94 -9.00
N GLU A 65 10.42 -16.13 -8.48
CA GLU A 65 10.39 -16.33 -7.01
C GLU A 65 11.75 -16.08 -6.35
N GLY A 66 12.85 -16.47 -7.02
CA GLY A 66 14.21 -16.30 -6.51
C GLY A 66 14.60 -14.83 -6.36
N VAL A 67 14.34 -14.00 -7.35
CA VAL A 67 14.66 -12.55 -7.30
C VAL A 67 13.81 -11.83 -6.27
N ILE A 68 12.52 -12.14 -6.20
CA ILE A 68 11.60 -11.56 -5.21
C ILE A 68 12.08 -11.89 -3.80
N LYS A 69 12.33 -13.18 -3.51
CA LYS A 69 12.81 -13.61 -2.20
C LYS A 69 14.14 -12.97 -1.81
N ASN A 70 15.06 -12.85 -2.75
CA ASN A 70 16.39 -12.25 -2.50
C ASN A 70 16.31 -10.76 -2.13
N LYS A 71 15.41 -10.01 -2.76
CA LYS A 71 15.25 -8.56 -2.55
C LYS A 71 14.35 -8.22 -1.35
N THR A 72 13.30 -9.01 -1.13
CA THR A 72 12.26 -8.70 -0.15
C THR A 72 12.30 -9.58 1.11
N GLY A 73 12.94 -10.75 1.03
CA GLY A 73 12.86 -11.78 2.07
C GLY A 73 11.51 -12.51 2.12
N LEU A 74 10.58 -12.17 1.23
CA LEU A 74 9.22 -12.72 1.23
C LEU A 74 9.07 -13.83 0.17
N LEU A 75 8.04 -14.66 0.36
CA LEU A 75 7.59 -15.61 -0.66
C LEU A 75 6.74 -14.89 -1.72
N LEU A 76 6.61 -15.50 -2.87
CA LEU A 76 5.63 -15.08 -3.88
C LEU A 76 4.26 -15.68 -3.53
N ASP A 77 3.45 -14.93 -2.80
CA ASP A 77 2.15 -15.35 -2.29
C ASP A 77 1.13 -14.21 -2.40
N PRO A 78 -0.14 -14.50 -2.69
CA PRO A 78 -1.22 -13.49 -2.74
C PRO A 78 -1.47 -12.78 -1.40
N TYR A 79 -0.85 -13.20 -0.32
CA TYR A 79 -0.86 -12.51 0.96
C TYR A 79 -0.36 -11.06 0.85
N PHE A 80 0.69 -10.82 0.06
CA PHE A 80 1.37 -9.53 -0.06
C PHE A 80 0.67 -8.58 -1.04
N SER A 81 1.04 -7.29 -1.01
CA SER A 81 0.26 -6.25 -1.69
C SER A 81 0.45 -6.21 -3.21
N SER A 82 1.63 -6.56 -3.73
CA SER A 82 2.02 -6.37 -5.14
C SER A 82 1.01 -6.90 -6.14
N THR A 83 0.63 -8.19 -6.03
CA THR A 83 -0.33 -8.81 -6.97
C THR A 83 -1.74 -8.26 -6.82
N LYS A 84 -2.13 -7.78 -5.63
CA LYS A 84 -3.43 -7.15 -5.41
C LYS A 84 -3.50 -5.77 -6.08
N ILE A 85 -2.40 -5.01 -6.08
CA ILE A 85 -2.30 -3.75 -6.81
C ILE A 85 -2.47 -4.01 -8.30
N SER A 86 -1.68 -4.92 -8.87
CA SER A 86 -1.79 -5.32 -10.29
C SER A 86 -3.21 -5.73 -10.65
N TRP A 87 -3.82 -6.56 -9.80
CA TRP A 87 -5.18 -7.02 -10.02
C TRP A 87 -6.19 -5.85 -10.05
N ILE A 88 -6.10 -4.89 -9.14
CA ILE A 88 -6.97 -3.70 -9.16
C ILE A 88 -6.78 -2.92 -10.46
N LEU A 89 -5.52 -2.68 -10.86
CA LEU A 89 -5.21 -1.91 -12.07
C LEU A 89 -5.72 -2.58 -13.35
N ASP A 90 -5.74 -3.92 -13.37
CA ASP A 90 -6.15 -4.69 -14.55
C ASP A 90 -7.67 -4.95 -14.60
N ASN A 91 -8.36 -4.93 -13.45
CA ASN A 91 -9.79 -5.27 -13.37
C ASN A 91 -10.72 -4.07 -13.16
N VAL A 92 -10.19 -2.90 -12.80
CA VAL A 92 -10.98 -1.65 -12.70
C VAL A 92 -10.78 -0.85 -13.99
N ASN A 93 -11.88 -0.56 -14.67
CA ASN A 93 -11.84 0.12 -15.96
C ASN A 93 -11.09 1.46 -15.91
N GLY A 94 -10.08 1.59 -16.77
CA GLY A 94 -9.25 2.80 -16.89
C GLY A 94 -8.24 3.00 -15.74
N ALA A 95 -8.19 2.11 -14.73
CA ALA A 95 -7.31 2.28 -13.57
C ALA A 95 -5.83 2.28 -13.97
N ARG A 96 -5.40 1.37 -14.84
CA ARG A 96 -4.00 1.30 -15.28
C ARG A 96 -3.52 2.60 -15.90
N LYS A 97 -4.29 3.14 -16.85
CA LYS A 97 -3.96 4.42 -17.50
C LYS A 97 -3.92 5.59 -16.50
N LYS A 98 -4.85 5.62 -15.55
CA LYS A 98 -4.84 6.63 -14.47
C LYS A 98 -3.60 6.49 -13.58
N ALA A 99 -3.19 5.25 -13.26
CA ALA A 99 -2.00 4.99 -12.46
C ALA A 99 -0.73 5.47 -13.17
N GLU A 100 -0.58 5.15 -14.46
CA GLU A 100 0.53 5.61 -15.30
C GLU A 100 0.60 7.14 -15.40
N ASN A 101 -0.56 7.82 -15.43
CA ASN A 101 -0.66 9.27 -15.41
C ASN A 101 -0.40 9.89 -14.01
N GLY A 102 -0.16 9.09 -12.96
CA GLY A 102 0.04 9.58 -11.61
C GLY A 102 -1.24 10.05 -10.89
N GLU A 103 -2.42 9.67 -11.42
CA GLU A 103 -3.72 10.07 -10.87
C GLU A 103 -4.19 9.18 -9.71
N LEU A 104 -3.55 8.03 -9.51
CA LEU A 104 -3.87 7.09 -8.43
C LEU A 104 -2.76 7.04 -7.38
N ARG A 105 -3.15 6.65 -6.19
CA ARG A 105 -2.27 6.36 -5.05
C ARG A 105 -2.52 4.95 -4.55
N PHE A 106 -1.46 4.30 -4.10
CA PHE A 106 -1.51 3.03 -3.39
C PHE A 106 -1.07 3.23 -1.94
N GLY A 107 -1.65 2.47 -1.06
CA GLY A 107 -1.18 2.34 0.32
C GLY A 107 -1.75 1.12 1.03
N THR A 108 -1.09 0.78 2.12
CA THR A 108 -1.67 -0.02 3.18
C THR A 108 -2.56 0.87 4.05
N VAL A 109 -3.20 0.32 5.06
CA VAL A 109 -4.20 1.05 5.85
C VAL A 109 -3.61 2.30 6.52
N ASP A 110 -2.37 2.22 7.02
CA ASP A 110 -1.62 3.34 7.62
C ASP A 110 -1.52 4.53 6.66
N THR A 111 -1.05 4.30 5.44
CA THR A 111 -0.90 5.33 4.41
C THR A 111 -2.24 5.98 4.06
N TYR A 112 -3.29 5.18 3.90
CA TYR A 112 -4.62 5.69 3.61
C TYR A 112 -5.19 6.53 4.76
N LEU A 113 -4.97 6.11 6.01
CA LEU A 113 -5.38 6.88 7.19
C LEU A 113 -4.63 8.21 7.26
N LEU A 114 -3.31 8.21 7.09
CA LEU A 114 -2.50 9.43 7.04
C LEU A 114 -2.99 10.38 5.96
N TRP A 115 -3.23 9.86 4.76
CA TRP A 115 -3.77 10.63 3.64
C TRP A 115 -5.10 11.28 3.99
N GLN A 116 -6.04 10.51 4.53
CA GLN A 116 -7.38 11.01 4.86
C GLN A 116 -7.35 12.01 6.03
N LEU A 117 -6.62 11.71 7.10
CA LEU A 117 -6.51 12.57 8.29
C LEU A 117 -5.77 13.88 7.99
N SER A 118 -4.84 13.87 7.03
CA SER A 118 -4.11 15.06 6.60
C SER A 118 -4.75 15.82 5.45
N GLU A 119 -5.96 15.45 5.03
CA GLU A 119 -6.64 16.05 3.87
C GLU A 119 -5.79 15.98 2.58
N GLY A 120 -5.10 14.86 2.37
CA GLY A 120 -4.26 14.62 1.21
C GLY A 120 -2.86 15.24 1.24
N LYS A 121 -2.45 15.84 2.35
CA LYS A 121 -1.15 16.51 2.48
C LYS A 121 0.00 15.55 2.75
N ILE A 122 -0.27 14.42 3.41
CA ILE A 122 0.74 13.41 3.79
C ILE A 122 0.51 12.13 2.99
N PHE A 123 1.48 11.78 2.14
CA PHE A 123 1.48 10.54 1.37
C PHE A 123 2.74 9.74 1.72
N LYS A 124 2.70 9.08 2.87
CA LYS A 124 3.83 8.37 3.47
C LYS A 124 3.40 7.03 4.03
N THR A 125 4.38 6.14 4.17
CA THR A 125 4.27 4.86 4.88
C THR A 125 5.55 4.62 5.68
N ASP A 126 5.56 3.61 6.54
CA ASP A 126 6.75 3.20 7.25
C ASP A 126 7.42 1.96 6.64
N VAL A 127 8.68 1.73 7.03
CA VAL A 127 9.47 0.59 6.57
C VAL A 127 8.83 -0.75 6.88
N THR A 128 8.04 -0.86 7.97
CA THR A 128 7.41 -2.12 8.38
C THR A 128 6.21 -2.48 7.49
N ASN A 129 5.49 -1.50 6.99
CA ASN A 129 4.43 -1.68 6.00
C ASN A 129 5.01 -1.86 4.58
N ALA A 130 5.93 -1.00 4.17
CA ALA A 130 6.58 -1.09 2.87
C ALA A 130 7.22 -2.46 2.62
N SER A 131 7.93 -3.01 3.61
CA SER A 131 8.60 -4.32 3.52
C SER A 131 7.63 -5.50 3.29
N ARG A 132 6.31 -5.31 3.46
CA ARG A 132 5.30 -6.36 3.28
C ARG A 132 4.56 -6.28 1.95
N THR A 133 5.06 -5.49 1.02
CA THR A 133 4.39 -5.26 -0.26
C THR A 133 4.86 -6.15 -1.41
N ASN A 134 6.02 -6.81 -1.30
CA ASN A 134 6.80 -7.42 -2.40
C ASN A 134 7.32 -6.40 -3.43
N LEU A 135 7.30 -5.10 -3.14
CA LEU A 135 7.80 -4.03 -4.00
C LEU A 135 9.00 -3.29 -3.39
N TYR A 136 9.25 -3.50 -2.10
CA TYR A 136 10.29 -2.82 -1.33
C TYR A 136 11.51 -3.72 -1.13
N ASN A 137 12.68 -3.23 -1.55
CA ASN A 137 13.94 -3.94 -1.38
C ASN A 137 14.49 -3.65 0.02
N ILE A 138 14.55 -4.67 0.87
CA ILE A 138 14.99 -4.53 2.27
C ILE A 138 16.50 -4.31 2.41
N LYS A 139 17.29 -4.54 1.35
CA LYS A 139 18.74 -4.31 1.35
C LYS A 139 19.07 -2.86 1.01
N THR A 140 18.41 -2.29 0.00
CA THR A 140 18.60 -0.89 -0.41
C THR A 140 17.71 0.08 0.36
N LYS A 141 16.69 -0.44 1.06
CA LYS A 141 15.68 0.31 1.79
C LYS A 141 14.93 1.32 0.91
N SER A 142 14.52 0.86 -0.26
CA SER A 142 13.79 1.66 -1.26
C SER A 142 12.82 0.80 -2.06
N TRP A 143 11.86 1.44 -2.72
CA TRP A 143 11.10 0.79 -3.78
C TRP A 143 12.04 0.31 -4.87
N ASP A 144 11.82 -0.89 -5.41
CA ASP A 144 12.75 -1.56 -6.33
C ASP A 144 12.16 -1.62 -7.73
N GLU A 145 12.83 -1.00 -8.70
CA GLU A 145 12.35 -0.88 -10.08
C GLU A 145 12.10 -2.23 -10.74
N GLU A 146 12.98 -3.23 -10.54
CA GLU A 146 12.78 -4.58 -11.10
C GLU A 146 11.54 -5.26 -10.51
N LEU A 147 11.28 -5.08 -9.20
CA LEU A 147 10.05 -5.59 -8.59
C LEU A 147 8.81 -4.86 -9.13
N LEU A 148 8.90 -3.54 -9.35
CA LEU A 148 7.81 -2.76 -9.95
C LEU A 148 7.50 -3.24 -11.37
N GLU A 149 8.52 -3.56 -12.17
CA GLU A 149 8.37 -4.12 -13.51
C GLU A 149 7.74 -5.51 -13.47
N ILE A 150 8.25 -6.42 -12.62
CA ILE A 150 7.72 -7.80 -12.47
C ILE A 150 6.21 -7.78 -12.15
N PHE A 151 5.80 -6.91 -11.24
CA PHE A 151 4.40 -6.79 -10.84
C PHE A 151 3.60 -5.77 -11.67
N ASN A 152 4.23 -5.09 -12.63
CA ASN A 152 3.64 -4.05 -13.46
C ASN A 152 2.90 -2.98 -12.63
N VAL A 153 3.60 -2.42 -11.64
CA VAL A 153 3.08 -1.37 -10.75
C VAL A 153 3.82 -0.06 -11.02
N PRO A 154 3.14 1.01 -11.44
CA PRO A 154 3.77 2.31 -11.65
C PRO A 154 4.32 2.92 -10.35
N SER A 155 5.57 3.37 -10.36
CA SER A 155 6.23 4.00 -9.22
C SER A 155 5.51 5.27 -8.73
N SER A 156 4.83 5.98 -9.62
CA SER A 156 4.04 7.19 -9.32
C SER A 156 2.91 6.99 -8.31
N MET A 157 2.52 5.72 -8.07
CA MET A 157 1.47 5.36 -7.10
C MET A 157 1.98 5.19 -5.68
N LEU A 158 3.30 5.11 -5.48
CA LEU A 158 3.89 4.64 -4.23
C LEU A 158 4.16 5.80 -3.25
N PRO A 159 3.89 5.60 -1.94
CA PRO A 159 4.17 6.60 -0.92
C PRO A 159 5.67 6.72 -0.64
N GLU A 160 6.06 7.84 -0.06
CA GLU A 160 7.39 8.00 0.52
C GLU A 160 7.54 7.09 1.75
N VAL A 161 8.70 6.43 1.90
CA VAL A 161 8.95 5.47 2.99
C VAL A 161 9.82 6.11 4.07
N HIS A 162 9.37 6.06 5.30
CA HIS A 162 10.06 6.59 6.48
C HIS A 162 10.31 5.52 7.55
N HIS A 163 11.12 5.84 8.55
CA HIS A 163 11.21 5.04 9.76
C HIS A 163 9.91 5.16 10.57
N SER A 164 9.55 4.09 11.31
CA SER A 164 8.28 4.03 12.06
C SER A 164 8.18 5.07 13.19
N ASP A 165 9.31 5.59 13.66
CA ASP A 165 9.43 6.63 14.68
C ASP A 165 9.62 8.05 14.10
N ALA A 166 9.47 8.21 12.80
CA ALA A 166 9.54 9.51 12.15
C ALA A 166 8.29 10.36 12.43
N ASN A 167 8.45 11.66 12.34
CA ASN A 167 7.32 12.57 12.29
C ASN A 167 6.71 12.55 10.87
N PHE A 168 5.45 12.21 10.82
CA PHE A 168 4.68 12.14 9.58
C PHE A 168 3.88 13.42 9.33
#